data_dccfb4fa23b81f55684dbfac98634c78
#
_entry.id   dccfb4fa23b81f55684dbfac98634c78
#
_cell.length_a   1.000
_cell.length_b   1.000
_cell.length_c   1.000
_cell.angle_alpha   90.00
_cell.angle_beta   90.00
_cell.angle_gamma   90.00
#
_symmetry.space_group_name_H-M   'P 1'
#
loop_
_entity.id
_entity.type
_entity.pdbx_description
1 polymer ?
#
loop_
_entity_poly.entity_id
_entity_poly.type
_entity_poly.pdbx_seq_one_letter_code
_entity_poly.pdbx_strand_id
1 'polypeptide(L)'
;MFDFKKNSKKLKSENKAEAPSLSIRLKQTRASLFGMLFSKKTPIDNTIINELEDRFLLADVGIKTTDLIIQLLTDTIKKNSDVLYLDEQIKQVLLPLLKSVEQNFTIPKNISKPYLVLVVGVNGVGKTTTVGKLTKYIKSENKSVLLAAADTFRAAATEQLKIWGE
;
A
#
# COMPACT_ATOMS: atom_id res chain seq x y z
N MET A 1 -19.53 -44.85 -7.90
CA MET A 1 -18.10 -44.68 -8.14
C MET A 1 -17.96 -43.61 -9.20
N PHE A 2 -17.86 -42.34 -8.76
CA PHE A 2 -17.81 -41.19 -9.68
C PHE A 2 -16.35 -40.83 -9.96
N ASP A 3 -16.02 -40.78 -11.25
CA ASP A 3 -14.67 -40.57 -11.76
C ASP A 3 -14.32 -39.09 -11.77
N PHE A 4 -13.53 -38.65 -10.80
CA PHE A 4 -13.11 -37.26 -10.57
C PHE A 4 -11.98 -36.76 -11.49
N LYS A 5 -11.50 -37.60 -12.44
CA LYS A 5 -10.33 -37.28 -13.27
C LYS A 5 -10.61 -36.45 -14.55
N LYS A 6 -11.88 -36.18 -14.91
CA LYS A 6 -12.19 -35.57 -16.22
C LYS A 6 -12.45 -34.05 -16.16
N ASN A 7 -12.59 -33.42 -14.97
CA ASN A 7 -12.95 -32.01 -14.85
C ASN A 7 -11.78 -31.06 -14.55
N SER A 8 -10.57 -31.57 -14.30
CA SER A 8 -9.42 -30.70 -13.95
C SER A 8 -8.72 -30.03 -15.15
N LYS A 9 -9.07 -30.40 -16.37
CA LYS A 9 -8.46 -29.83 -17.60
C LYS A 9 -9.22 -28.67 -18.24
N LYS A 10 -10.45 -28.37 -17.83
CA LYS A 10 -11.27 -27.29 -18.41
C LYS A 10 -11.23 -25.96 -17.68
N LEU A 11 -10.62 -25.90 -16.50
CA LEU A 11 -10.48 -24.67 -15.67
C LEU A 11 -9.16 -23.93 -15.86
N LYS A 12 -8.32 -24.30 -16.82
CA LYS A 12 -6.99 -23.69 -17.05
C LYS A 12 -6.93 -22.61 -18.13
N SER A 13 -8.05 -22.18 -18.69
CA SER A 13 -8.08 -21.13 -19.73
C SER A 13 -8.95 -19.90 -19.39
N GLU A 14 -9.27 -19.68 -18.12
CA GLU A 14 -9.80 -18.37 -17.74
C GLU A 14 -8.63 -17.42 -17.52
N ASN A 15 -8.54 -16.42 -18.39
CA ASN A 15 -7.63 -15.30 -18.37
C ASN A 15 -7.36 -14.85 -16.93
N LYS A 16 -6.14 -15.12 -16.42
CA LYS A 16 -5.59 -14.34 -15.32
C LYS A 16 -5.45 -12.91 -15.83
N ALA A 17 -6.48 -12.10 -15.66
CA ALA A 17 -6.34 -10.67 -15.73
C ALA A 17 -5.24 -10.31 -14.72
N GLU A 18 -4.05 -10.00 -15.21
CA GLU A 18 -2.96 -9.53 -14.36
C GLU A 18 -3.50 -8.35 -13.55
N ALA A 19 -3.42 -8.47 -12.23
CA ALA A 19 -3.85 -7.40 -11.36
C ALA A 19 -3.10 -6.12 -11.76
N PRO A 20 -3.79 -5.00 -12.02
CA PRO A 20 -3.15 -3.77 -12.49
C PRO A 20 -1.99 -3.40 -11.58
N SER A 21 -0.88 -2.99 -12.19
CA SER A 21 0.34 -2.62 -11.46
C SER A 21 0.04 -1.57 -10.39
N LEU A 22 0.84 -1.51 -9.34
CA LEU A 22 0.69 -0.53 -8.26
C LEU A 22 0.65 0.90 -8.82
N SER A 23 1.44 1.20 -9.84
CA SER A 23 1.46 2.50 -10.53
C SER A 23 0.11 2.86 -11.15
N ILE A 24 -0.61 1.90 -11.73
CA ILE A 24 -1.94 2.13 -12.32
C ILE A 24 -2.96 2.39 -11.21
N ARG A 25 -2.91 1.64 -10.11
CA ARG A 25 -3.82 1.83 -8.97
C ARG A 25 -3.62 3.18 -8.28
N LEU A 26 -2.37 3.61 -8.15
CA LEU A 26 -2.02 4.90 -7.56
C LEU A 26 -2.26 6.09 -8.50
N LYS A 27 -2.52 5.86 -9.80
CA LYS A 27 -2.79 6.92 -10.77
C LYS A 27 -4.00 7.78 -10.37
N GLN A 28 -5.06 7.18 -9.87
CA GLN A 28 -6.26 7.91 -9.40
C GLN A 28 -5.95 8.74 -8.15
N THR A 29 -5.27 8.17 -7.17
CA THR A 29 -4.85 8.88 -5.96
C THR A 29 -3.91 10.04 -6.30
N ARG A 30 -2.94 9.82 -7.20
CA ARG A 30 -2.05 10.85 -7.70
C ARG A 30 -2.81 11.96 -8.44
N ALA A 31 -3.79 11.61 -9.27
CA ALA A 31 -4.59 12.58 -10.01
C ALA A 31 -5.48 13.42 -9.08
N SER A 32 -6.05 12.84 -8.04
CA SER A 32 -6.89 13.55 -7.07
C SER A 32 -6.07 14.48 -6.17
N LEU A 33 -4.90 14.03 -5.69
CA LEU A 33 -4.07 14.81 -4.78
C LEU A 33 -3.26 15.89 -5.52
N PHE A 34 -2.79 15.61 -6.74
CA PHE A 34 -1.78 16.44 -7.39
C PHE A 34 -2.06 16.78 -8.87
N GLY A 35 -3.18 16.31 -9.43
CA GLY A 35 -3.42 16.32 -10.88
C GLY A 35 -3.31 17.69 -11.58
N MET A 36 -3.63 18.79 -10.91
CA MET A 36 -3.46 20.16 -11.47
C MET A 36 -2.07 20.73 -11.20
N LEU A 37 -1.43 20.37 -10.09
CA LEU A 37 -0.15 20.95 -9.68
C LEU A 37 1.03 20.42 -10.51
N PHE A 38 0.95 19.17 -10.98
CA PHE A 38 2.02 18.55 -11.78
C PHE A 38 1.92 18.79 -13.29
N SER A 39 0.84 19.40 -13.77
CA SER A 39 0.63 19.58 -15.19
C SER A 39 1.29 20.83 -15.81
N LYS A 40 1.80 21.72 -15.00
CA LYS A 40 2.40 22.99 -15.47
C LYS A 40 3.82 23.17 -14.92
N LYS A 41 4.74 23.62 -15.77
CA LYS A 41 6.01 24.27 -15.40
C LYS A 41 5.69 25.65 -14.80
N THR A 42 4.97 25.70 -13.70
CA THR A 42 4.65 26.94 -13.00
C THR A 42 5.72 27.18 -11.95
N PRO A 43 6.22 28.41 -11.83
CA PRO A 43 7.06 28.80 -10.68
C PRO A 43 6.31 28.46 -9.39
N ILE A 44 7.00 27.83 -8.46
CA ILE A 44 6.41 27.48 -7.17
C ILE A 44 6.32 28.75 -6.34
N ASP A 45 5.13 29.29 -6.24
CA ASP A 45 4.80 30.46 -5.43
C ASP A 45 4.10 30.07 -4.11
N ASN A 46 3.82 31.07 -3.30
CA ASN A 46 3.12 30.87 -2.02
C ASN A 46 1.72 30.28 -2.21
N THR A 47 1.08 30.52 -3.34
CA THR A 47 -0.26 29.98 -3.65
C THR A 47 -0.20 28.46 -3.79
N ILE A 48 0.80 27.95 -4.51
CA ILE A 48 1.03 26.52 -4.69
C ILE A 48 1.40 25.85 -3.36
N ILE A 49 2.21 26.54 -2.53
CA ILE A 49 2.58 26.02 -1.20
C ILE A 49 1.35 25.88 -0.30
N ASN A 50 0.49 26.90 -0.24
CA ASN A 50 -0.75 26.85 0.54
C ASN A 50 -1.70 25.77 0.03
N GLU A 51 -1.83 25.61 -1.29
CA GLU A 51 -2.65 24.55 -1.88
C GLU A 51 -2.10 23.16 -1.55
N LEU A 52 -0.79 22.99 -1.49
CA LEU A 52 -0.17 21.72 -1.05
C LEU A 52 -0.45 21.42 0.42
N GLU A 53 -0.36 22.41 1.28
CA GLU A 53 -0.67 22.30 2.70
C GLU A 53 -2.10 21.82 2.91
N ASP A 54 -3.07 22.48 2.29
CA ASP A 54 -4.48 22.06 2.33
C ASP A 54 -4.67 20.62 1.85
N ARG A 55 -4.01 20.22 0.77
CA ARG A 55 -4.09 18.86 0.21
C ARG A 55 -3.48 17.81 1.13
N PHE A 56 -2.37 18.10 1.80
CA PHE A 56 -1.78 17.20 2.79
C PHE A 56 -2.70 17.02 4.00
N LEU A 57 -3.33 18.09 4.48
CA LEU A 57 -4.31 18.04 5.57
C LEU A 57 -5.55 17.23 5.16
N LEU A 58 -6.09 17.45 3.96
CA LEU A 58 -7.21 16.68 3.41
C LEU A 58 -6.87 15.20 3.19
N ALA A 59 -5.60 14.89 2.96
CA ALA A 59 -5.10 13.51 2.84
C ALA A 59 -4.78 12.84 4.18
N ASP A 60 -5.17 13.45 5.30
CA ASP A 60 -4.97 12.94 6.67
C ASP A 60 -3.50 12.75 7.06
N VAL A 61 -2.60 13.56 6.51
CA VAL A 61 -1.17 13.54 6.83
C VAL A 61 -0.90 14.04 8.26
N GLY A 62 -1.81 14.85 8.80
CA GLY A 62 -1.71 15.46 10.12
C GLY A 62 -0.88 16.74 10.14
N ILE A 63 -1.28 17.70 10.98
CA ILE A 63 -0.76 19.08 11.01
C ILE A 63 0.76 19.11 11.16
N LYS A 64 1.31 18.47 12.20
CA LYS A 64 2.76 18.49 12.48
C LYS A 64 3.61 17.98 11.33
N THR A 65 3.14 16.93 10.66
CA THR A 65 3.87 16.33 9.52
C THR A 65 3.74 17.22 8.29
N THR A 66 2.58 17.82 8.08
CA THR A 66 2.34 18.79 6.99
C THR A 66 3.26 19.99 7.14
N ASP A 67 3.31 20.64 8.33
CA ASP A 67 4.19 21.76 8.62
C ASP A 67 5.65 21.43 8.31
N LEU A 68 6.11 20.25 8.76
CA LEU A 68 7.48 19.78 8.48
C LEU A 68 7.74 19.62 6.99
N ILE A 69 6.82 19.02 6.25
CA ILE A 69 6.94 18.83 4.80
C ILE A 69 6.99 20.18 4.08
N ILE A 70 6.11 21.09 4.42
CA ILE A 70 6.05 22.44 3.81
C ILE A 70 7.32 23.22 4.10
N GLN A 71 7.83 23.17 5.33
CA GLN A 71 9.08 23.82 5.71
C GLN A 71 10.26 23.25 4.89
N LEU A 72 10.44 21.94 4.86
CA LEU A 72 11.52 21.28 4.11
C LEU A 72 11.41 21.56 2.60
N LEU A 73 10.20 21.57 2.05
CA LEU A 73 9.95 21.90 0.66
C LEU A 73 10.36 23.34 0.35
N THR A 74 9.94 24.30 1.18
CA THR A 74 10.28 25.72 1.03
C THR A 74 11.79 25.94 1.09
N ASP A 75 12.49 25.28 2.01
CA ASP A 75 13.94 25.36 2.14
C ASP A 75 14.67 24.74 0.92
N THR A 76 14.13 23.68 0.37
CA THR A 76 14.68 23.02 -0.84
C THR A 76 14.53 23.93 -2.06
N ILE A 77 13.37 24.57 -2.22
CA ILE A 77 13.09 25.50 -3.30
C ILE A 77 14.02 26.72 -3.23
N LYS A 78 14.25 27.27 -2.05
CA LYS A 78 15.16 28.42 -1.86
C LYS A 78 16.61 28.11 -2.19
N LYS A 79 17.04 26.87 -1.98
CA LYS A 79 18.43 26.44 -2.24
C LYS A 79 18.70 26.08 -3.69
N ASN A 80 17.68 25.59 -4.41
CA ASN A 80 17.79 25.13 -5.78
C ASN A 80 17.11 26.13 -6.71
N SER A 81 17.88 27.05 -7.29
CA SER A 81 17.39 28.02 -8.29
C SER A 81 16.95 27.35 -9.61
N ASP A 82 17.39 26.11 -9.86
CA ASP A 82 16.96 25.34 -11.01
C ASP A 82 15.57 24.75 -10.76
N VAL A 83 14.66 25.06 -11.67
CA VAL A 83 13.25 24.65 -11.66
C VAL A 83 13.15 23.12 -11.81
N LEU A 84 13.43 22.39 -10.74
CA LEU A 84 13.02 20.99 -10.62
C LEU A 84 11.49 20.93 -10.61
N TYR A 85 10.94 19.93 -11.27
CA TYR A 85 9.51 19.69 -11.21
C TYR A 85 9.06 19.49 -9.76
N LEU A 86 7.94 20.07 -9.39
CA LEU A 86 7.40 20.03 -8.02
C LEU A 86 7.28 18.60 -7.48
N ASP A 87 6.95 17.63 -8.33
CA ASP A 87 6.86 16.21 -7.94
C ASP A 87 8.21 15.61 -7.52
N GLU A 88 9.31 16.04 -8.13
CA GLU A 88 10.65 15.59 -7.74
C GLU A 88 11.07 16.21 -6.42
N GLN A 89 10.75 17.48 -6.18
CA GLN A 89 11.03 18.14 -4.91
C GLN A 89 10.23 17.52 -3.77
N ILE A 90 8.94 17.24 -3.98
CA ILE A 90 8.12 16.53 -3.00
C ILE A 90 8.71 15.13 -2.71
N LYS A 91 9.15 14.39 -3.71
CA LYS A 91 9.82 13.09 -3.51
C LYS A 91 11.10 13.22 -2.69
N GLN A 92 11.94 14.23 -2.98
CA GLN A 92 13.17 14.46 -2.23
C GLN A 92 12.91 14.75 -0.74
N VAL A 93 11.81 15.42 -0.42
CA VAL A 93 11.41 15.69 0.96
C VAL A 93 10.76 14.46 1.63
N LEU A 94 9.83 13.79 0.95
CA LEU A 94 9.07 12.69 1.54
C LEU A 94 9.89 11.41 1.68
N LEU A 95 10.76 11.10 0.72
CA LEU A 95 11.49 9.83 0.70
C LEU A 95 12.40 9.64 1.92
N PRO A 96 13.17 10.62 2.39
CA PRO A 96 13.95 10.50 3.63
C PRO A 96 13.09 10.28 4.87
N LEU A 97 11.93 10.95 4.97
CA LEU A 97 11.00 10.77 6.08
C LEU A 97 10.47 9.33 6.14
N LEU A 98 10.07 8.77 4.99
CA LEU A 98 9.60 7.39 4.90
C LEU A 98 10.72 6.38 5.14
N LYS A 99 11.93 6.61 4.59
CA LYS A 99 13.08 5.74 4.79
C LYS A 99 13.52 5.63 6.25
N SER A 100 13.33 6.68 7.04
CA SER A 100 13.70 6.69 8.46
C SER A 100 12.89 5.67 9.29
N VAL A 101 11.69 5.30 8.83
CA VAL A 101 10.78 4.35 9.50
C VAL A 101 10.60 3.05 8.72
N GLU A 102 11.25 2.93 7.56
CA GLU A 102 11.18 1.72 6.72
C GLU A 102 11.82 0.54 7.44
N GLN A 103 11.04 -0.51 7.63
CA GLN A 103 11.51 -1.78 8.21
C GLN A 103 10.99 -2.95 7.39
N ASN A 104 11.87 -3.91 7.14
CA ASN A 104 11.47 -5.16 6.50
C ASN A 104 10.65 -6.01 7.46
N PHE A 105 9.52 -6.52 6.99
CA PHE A 105 8.76 -7.50 7.74
C PHE A 105 9.55 -8.81 7.79
N THR A 106 10.08 -9.16 8.96
CA THR A 106 10.84 -10.40 9.18
C THR A 106 10.27 -11.18 10.36
N ILE A 107 10.11 -12.49 10.17
CA ILE A 107 9.75 -13.39 11.26
C ILE A 107 11.04 -13.98 11.83
N PRO A 108 11.31 -13.84 13.14
CA PRO A 108 12.51 -14.39 13.77
C PRO A 108 12.67 -15.89 13.46
N LYS A 109 13.91 -16.34 13.25
CA LYS A 109 14.20 -17.75 12.90
C LYS A 109 14.06 -18.69 14.09
N ASN A 110 14.40 -18.25 15.31
CA ASN A 110 14.44 -19.05 16.53
C ASN A 110 13.34 -18.60 17.50
N ILE A 111 12.10 -18.98 17.19
CA ILE A 111 10.96 -18.74 18.08
C ILE A 111 10.51 -20.06 18.71
N SER A 112 10.42 -20.09 20.04
CA SER A 112 9.93 -21.25 20.81
C SER A 112 8.39 -21.37 20.77
N LYS A 113 7.69 -20.33 20.31
CA LYS A 113 6.23 -20.23 20.23
C LYS A 113 5.82 -19.73 18.86
N PRO A 114 4.58 -19.99 18.38
CA PRO A 114 4.09 -19.42 17.15
C PRO A 114 4.19 -17.89 17.13
N TYR A 115 4.65 -17.34 16.01
CA TYR A 115 4.62 -15.89 15.77
C TYR A 115 3.20 -15.50 15.36
N LEU A 116 2.51 -14.74 16.21
CA LEU A 116 1.13 -14.34 15.99
C LEU A 116 1.07 -13.00 15.23
N VAL A 117 0.37 -12.99 14.10
CA VAL A 117 0.06 -11.78 13.33
C VAL A 117 -1.44 -11.53 13.39
N LEU A 118 -1.86 -10.47 14.06
CA LEU A 118 -3.26 -10.05 14.10
C LEU A 118 -3.52 -8.97 13.06
N VAL A 119 -4.43 -9.24 12.10
CA VAL A 119 -4.83 -8.29 11.05
C VAL A 119 -6.18 -7.67 11.41
N VAL A 120 -6.18 -6.38 11.70
CA VAL A 120 -7.37 -5.62 12.10
C VAL A 120 -7.71 -4.52 11.09
N GLY A 121 -8.98 -4.08 11.07
CA GLY A 121 -9.44 -3.00 10.20
C GLY A 121 -10.96 -3.04 10.00
N VAL A 122 -11.53 -1.96 9.44
CA VAL A 122 -12.96 -1.87 9.11
C VAL A 122 -13.34 -2.81 7.95
N ASN A 123 -14.62 -2.99 7.69
CA ASN A 123 -15.08 -3.85 6.61
C ASN A 123 -14.68 -3.29 5.24
N GLY A 124 -14.31 -4.18 4.30
CA GLY A 124 -13.96 -3.80 2.93
C GLY A 124 -12.53 -3.29 2.70
N VAL A 125 -11.73 -3.02 3.74
CA VAL A 125 -10.34 -2.50 3.59
C VAL A 125 -9.32 -3.52 3.09
N GLY A 126 -9.72 -4.78 2.87
CA GLY A 126 -8.85 -5.81 2.31
C GLY A 126 -8.11 -6.68 3.33
N LYS A 127 -8.61 -6.81 4.58
CA LYS A 127 -8.01 -7.68 5.61
C LYS A 127 -7.76 -9.10 5.10
N THR A 128 -8.80 -9.78 4.62
CA THR A 128 -8.71 -11.17 4.14
C THR A 128 -7.75 -11.30 2.96
N THR A 129 -7.78 -10.36 2.03
CA THR A 129 -6.84 -10.32 0.89
C THR A 129 -5.40 -10.13 1.35
N THR A 130 -5.17 -9.29 2.36
CA THR A 130 -3.85 -9.06 2.95
C THR A 130 -3.34 -10.32 3.64
N VAL A 131 -4.19 -10.99 4.42
CA VAL A 131 -3.85 -12.28 5.06
C VAL A 131 -3.44 -13.31 4.00
N GLY A 132 -4.21 -13.47 2.92
CA GLY A 132 -3.87 -14.41 1.84
C GLY A 132 -2.52 -14.11 1.19
N LYS A 133 -2.23 -12.83 0.88
CA LYS A 133 -0.94 -12.41 0.31
C LYS A 133 0.22 -12.62 1.28
N LEU A 134 0.02 -12.29 2.55
CA LEU A 134 1.03 -12.48 3.60
C LEU A 134 1.33 -13.96 3.81
N THR A 135 0.29 -14.81 3.81
CA THR A 135 0.44 -16.27 3.88
C THR A 135 1.30 -16.79 2.74
N LYS A 136 1.02 -16.37 1.49
CA LYS A 136 1.81 -16.76 0.32
C LYS A 136 3.27 -16.31 0.46
N TYR A 137 3.51 -15.10 0.93
CA TYR A 137 4.86 -14.57 1.19
C TYR A 137 5.60 -15.41 2.24
N ILE A 138 4.97 -15.68 3.39
CA ILE A 138 5.58 -16.47 4.48
C ILE A 138 5.85 -17.91 4.04
N LYS A 139 4.95 -18.53 3.25
CA LYS A 139 5.18 -19.88 2.69
C LYS A 139 6.33 -19.89 1.68
N SER A 140 6.55 -18.81 0.93
CA SER A 140 7.71 -18.72 0.03
C SER A 140 9.05 -18.68 0.77
N GLU A 141 9.04 -18.29 2.08
CA GLU A 141 10.17 -18.35 2.99
C GLU A 141 10.33 -19.73 3.68
N ASN A 142 9.64 -20.77 3.15
CA ASN A 142 9.65 -22.14 3.71
C ASN A 142 9.18 -22.22 5.18
N LYS A 143 8.25 -21.37 5.57
CA LYS A 143 7.65 -21.38 6.91
C LYS A 143 6.24 -21.94 6.87
N SER A 144 5.82 -22.65 7.92
CA SER A 144 4.46 -23.11 8.10
C SER A 144 3.57 -21.96 8.56
N VAL A 145 2.34 -21.91 8.06
CA VAL A 145 1.35 -20.87 8.40
C VAL A 145 0.05 -21.53 8.81
N LEU A 146 -0.50 -21.11 9.93
CA LEU A 146 -1.85 -21.44 10.35
C LEU A 146 -2.73 -20.19 10.20
N LEU A 147 -3.84 -20.33 9.48
CA LEU A 147 -4.85 -19.26 9.35
C LEU A 147 -5.98 -19.49 10.35
N ALA A 148 -6.26 -18.47 11.15
CA ALA A 148 -7.40 -18.46 12.07
C ALA A 148 -8.43 -17.44 11.63
N ALA A 149 -9.64 -17.90 11.26
CA ALA A 149 -10.74 -17.05 10.89
C ALA A 149 -11.44 -16.49 12.15
N ALA A 150 -11.05 -15.28 12.57
CA ALA A 150 -11.65 -14.59 13.72
C ALA A 150 -12.86 -13.70 13.35
N ASP A 151 -13.22 -13.60 12.06
CA ASP A 151 -14.42 -12.89 11.57
C ASP A 151 -15.64 -13.82 11.66
N THR A 152 -16.06 -14.12 12.88
CA THR A 152 -17.14 -15.10 13.16
C THR A 152 -18.55 -14.59 12.77
N PHE A 153 -18.71 -13.28 12.56
CA PHE A 153 -19.98 -12.70 12.13
C PHE A 153 -20.22 -12.82 10.62
N ARG A 154 -19.20 -13.25 9.84
CA ARG A 154 -19.27 -13.33 8.37
C ARG A 154 -18.87 -14.72 7.88
N ALA A 155 -19.86 -15.60 7.70
CA ALA A 155 -19.62 -16.97 7.21
C ALA A 155 -18.80 -16.99 5.91
N ALA A 156 -19.10 -16.11 4.94
CA ALA A 156 -18.37 -16.02 3.68
C ALA A 156 -16.88 -15.65 3.85
N ALA A 157 -16.51 -14.92 4.91
CA ALA A 157 -15.11 -14.58 5.18
C ALA A 157 -14.30 -15.81 5.64
N THR A 158 -14.95 -16.68 6.40
CA THR A 158 -14.36 -17.96 6.84
C THR A 158 -14.12 -18.90 5.65
N GLU A 159 -15.11 -19.05 4.75
CA GLU A 159 -14.97 -19.85 3.53
C GLU A 159 -13.87 -19.28 2.60
N GLN A 160 -13.85 -17.97 2.41
CA GLN A 160 -12.81 -17.33 1.62
C GLN A 160 -11.42 -17.58 2.19
N LEU A 161 -11.25 -17.53 3.51
CA LEU A 161 -9.97 -17.79 4.16
C LEU A 161 -9.55 -19.26 4.02
N LYS A 162 -10.51 -20.19 4.05
CA LYS A 162 -10.27 -21.61 3.83
C LYS A 162 -9.71 -21.89 2.43
N ILE A 163 -10.29 -21.27 1.39
CA ILE A 163 -9.79 -21.35 0.01
C ILE A 163 -8.34 -20.84 -0.11
N TRP A 164 -7.97 -19.82 0.67
CA TRP A 164 -6.59 -19.31 0.70
C TRP A 164 -5.62 -20.23 1.45
N GLY A 165 -6.12 -21.10 2.33
CA GLY A 165 -5.34 -22.04 3.13
C GLY A 165 -5.00 -23.36 2.41
N GLU A 166 -5.76 -23.71 1.41
CA GLU A 166 -5.57 -24.88 0.52
C GLU A 166 -4.55 -24.57 -0.59
#